data_8c89c5370827ca3bc262f37ca15198ce
#
_entry.id   8c89c5370827ca3bc262f37ca15198ce
#
_cell.length_a   1.000
_cell.length_b   1.000
_cell.length_c   1.000
_cell.angle_alpha   90.00
_cell.angle_beta   90.00
_cell.angle_gamma   90.00
#
_symmetry.space_group_name_H-M   'P 1'
#
loop_
_entity.id
_entity.type
_entity.pdbx_description
1 polymer ?
#
loop_
_entity_poly.entity_id
_entity_poly.type
_entity_poly.pdbx_seq_one_letter_code
_entity_poly.pdbx_strand_id
1 'polypeptide(L)'
;MKCYSRAALAHRLVIAITMVFTAACTDPVSEETLARSREMPQWYEDAKLGIFIHWGPSSVPAFAFGPPLQPGELEEVMFGDSPRKELPYVEWYLNALNYPDTEAARHHAEVYDNAPYTDFKPIYEAHVSEGWDPAAWADFFHSVGAKYVVLVTKHHDGYTLWPSAVTNPNRENWGSPRDMVGELAAAVRARGMRFGTYYSTGLDWTFQMYNDGDRVQDIMRSAPASQEYGDYVFAQMKELIDRYRPDVLWADIGFPSKGRQGELFEYYFAQVPNGTVNDRWGAVDVLGQIASIPGATWAMKALGRLMLSNQSAKLEDDPARPGFKTAEYDSFAGIPPFKWEATRGLGASFGFNARETAADMLTAPELIDFLVDTVAKNGNVLINVGPDSYGRIPVIQQAPLRGLGDWMAVNGEAIYGTRPWIRYNNEHGRAVRYTKTDKALYAIVLGATDQSFTIESPGIPWKSIDVLGAELMQTEEEDGSLTMLLDNPLPGPAIVVRYNL
;
A
#
# COMPACT_ATOMS: atom_id res chain seq x y z
N MET A 1 -27.24 12.29 44.51
CA MET A 1 -26.77 11.71 43.22
C MET A 1 -25.54 12.50 42.80
N LYS A 2 -24.36 11.89 42.88
CA LYS A 2 -23.08 12.53 42.49
C LYS A 2 -22.90 12.43 40.98
N CYS A 3 -22.92 13.55 40.29
CA CYS A 3 -22.53 13.66 38.87
C CYS A 3 -21.05 13.33 38.77
N TYR A 4 -20.69 12.12 38.37
CA TYR A 4 -19.33 11.82 37.91
C TYR A 4 -19.11 12.58 36.62
N SER A 5 -18.05 13.39 36.56
CA SER A 5 -17.75 14.17 35.37
C SER A 5 -17.44 13.23 34.19
N ARG A 6 -17.89 13.57 32.97
CA ARG A 6 -17.62 12.82 31.73
C ARG A 6 -16.11 12.58 31.51
N ALA A 7 -15.28 13.49 32.01
CA ALA A 7 -13.82 13.38 32.00
C ALA A 7 -13.27 12.21 32.85
N ALA A 8 -13.85 11.94 34.04
CA ALA A 8 -13.41 10.82 34.89
C ALA A 8 -13.84 9.46 34.31
N LEU A 9 -14.96 9.40 33.60
CA LEU A 9 -15.43 8.21 32.90
C LEU A 9 -14.56 7.93 31.68
N ALA A 10 -14.20 8.96 30.91
CA ALA A 10 -13.29 8.86 29.76
C ALA A 10 -11.89 8.39 30.20
N HIS A 11 -11.37 8.92 31.30
CA HIS A 11 -10.04 8.52 31.81
C HIS A 11 -10.00 7.04 32.27
N ARG A 12 -11.07 6.59 32.93
CA ARG A 12 -11.19 5.17 33.33
C ARG A 12 -11.40 4.24 32.17
N LEU A 13 -12.09 4.68 31.12
CA LEU A 13 -12.30 3.91 29.88
C LEU A 13 -10.99 3.80 29.08
N VAL A 14 -10.22 4.89 28.97
CA VAL A 14 -8.88 4.87 28.32
C VAL A 14 -7.93 3.94 29.06
N ILE A 15 -7.90 3.96 30.40
CA ILE A 15 -7.09 3.04 31.21
C ILE A 15 -7.57 1.59 31.03
N ALA A 16 -8.88 1.34 31.00
CA ALA A 16 -9.43 0.01 30.77
C ALA A 16 -9.12 -0.50 29.35
N ILE A 17 -9.20 0.37 28.34
CA ILE A 17 -8.84 0.05 26.94
C ILE A 17 -7.34 -0.25 26.85
N THR A 18 -6.47 0.54 27.47
CA THR A 18 -5.04 0.29 27.50
C THR A 18 -4.70 -1.04 28.19
N MET A 19 -5.39 -1.38 29.30
CA MET A 19 -5.23 -2.67 29.97
C MET A 19 -5.75 -3.87 29.14
N VAL A 20 -6.80 -3.68 28.33
CA VAL A 20 -7.31 -4.71 27.43
C VAL A 20 -6.33 -4.96 26.28
N PHE A 21 -5.66 -3.91 25.76
CA PHE A 21 -4.61 -4.07 24.75
C PHE A 21 -3.40 -4.88 25.24
N THR A 22 -3.03 -4.74 26.53
CA THR A 22 -1.92 -5.50 27.10
C THR A 22 -2.31 -6.94 27.51
N ALA A 23 -3.61 -7.20 27.73
CA ALA A 23 -4.10 -8.52 28.16
C ALA A 23 -4.60 -9.42 27.00
N ALA A 24 -4.81 -8.87 25.82
CA ALA A 24 -5.41 -9.58 24.69
C ALA A 24 -4.40 -10.33 23.79
N CYS A 25 -3.10 -10.20 24.02
CA CYS A 25 -2.08 -10.93 23.27
C CYS A 25 -1.93 -12.33 23.88
N THR A 26 -2.69 -13.30 23.37
CA THR A 26 -2.56 -14.72 23.79
C THR A 26 -1.34 -15.41 23.19
N ASP A 27 -0.69 -14.78 22.19
CA ASP A 27 0.61 -15.21 21.63
C ASP A 27 1.42 -13.98 21.19
N PRO A 28 2.09 -13.29 22.14
CA PRO A 28 2.87 -12.11 21.81
C PRO A 28 4.06 -12.48 20.94
N VAL A 29 4.32 -11.68 19.91
CA VAL A 29 5.57 -11.75 19.15
C VAL A 29 6.71 -11.53 20.13
N SER A 30 7.70 -12.45 20.18
CA SER A 30 8.88 -12.29 21.04
C SER A 30 9.67 -11.03 20.65
N GLU A 31 10.38 -10.43 21.61
CA GLU A 31 11.22 -9.24 21.32
C GLU A 31 12.25 -9.52 20.22
N GLU A 32 12.81 -10.73 20.19
CA GLU A 32 13.77 -11.16 19.16
C GLU A 32 13.08 -11.22 17.78
N THR A 33 11.92 -11.85 17.68
CA THR A 33 11.15 -11.95 16.42
C THR A 33 10.64 -10.60 15.97
N LEU A 34 10.24 -9.72 16.90
CA LEU A 34 9.84 -8.35 16.58
C LEU A 34 11.03 -7.53 16.05
N ALA A 35 12.20 -7.62 16.72
CA ALA A 35 13.43 -6.98 16.26
C ALA A 35 13.81 -7.49 14.86
N ARG A 36 13.76 -8.81 14.66
CA ARG A 36 14.01 -9.44 13.36
C ARG A 36 13.06 -8.94 12.27
N SER A 37 11.78 -8.77 12.56
CA SER A 37 10.79 -8.27 11.59
C SER A 37 11.05 -6.84 11.13
N ARG A 38 11.81 -6.06 11.91
CA ARG A 38 12.16 -4.66 11.64
C ARG A 38 13.51 -4.49 10.93
N GLU A 39 14.31 -5.55 10.86
CA GLU A 39 15.52 -5.55 10.05
C GLU A 39 15.16 -5.52 8.58
N MET A 40 15.40 -4.38 7.91
CA MET A 40 15.11 -4.27 6.48
C MET A 40 16.20 -4.97 5.68
N PRO A 41 15.85 -5.97 4.86
CA PRO A 41 16.82 -6.60 3.99
C PRO A 41 17.32 -5.60 2.94
N GLN A 42 18.61 -5.70 2.60
CA GLN A 42 19.28 -4.77 1.68
C GLN A 42 18.53 -4.62 0.34
N TRP A 43 17.98 -5.71 -0.19
CA TRP A 43 17.23 -5.67 -1.44
C TRP A 43 16.00 -4.75 -1.35
N TYR A 44 15.31 -4.72 -0.19
CA TYR A 44 14.13 -3.88 0.02
C TYR A 44 14.50 -2.42 0.19
N GLU A 45 15.61 -2.18 0.91
CA GLU A 45 16.21 -0.83 1.02
C GLU A 45 16.58 -0.25 -0.35
N ASP A 46 17.03 -1.10 -1.28
CA ASP A 46 17.52 -0.70 -2.60
C ASP A 46 16.43 -0.64 -3.68
N ALA A 47 15.33 -1.35 -3.49
CA ALA A 47 14.30 -1.59 -4.50
C ALA A 47 13.54 -0.33 -4.93
N LYS A 48 13.10 0.51 -3.99
CA LYS A 48 12.41 1.80 -4.15
C LYS A 48 11.07 1.76 -4.88
N LEU A 49 10.86 0.92 -5.90
CA LEU A 49 9.64 0.83 -6.70
C LEU A 49 9.12 -0.60 -6.76
N GLY A 50 7.89 -0.80 -6.30
CA GLY A 50 7.12 -2.01 -6.44
C GLY A 50 5.78 -1.79 -7.15
N ILE A 51 5.18 -2.87 -7.63
CA ILE A 51 3.82 -2.90 -8.16
C ILE A 51 2.92 -3.67 -7.21
N PHE A 52 1.80 -3.07 -6.85
CA PHE A 52 0.71 -3.71 -6.13
C PHE A 52 -0.37 -4.14 -7.12
N ILE A 53 -1.06 -5.25 -6.88
CA ILE A 53 -2.10 -5.73 -7.78
C ILE A 53 -3.34 -6.08 -6.98
N HIS A 54 -4.42 -5.31 -7.16
CA HIS A 54 -5.76 -5.65 -6.64
C HIS A 54 -6.60 -6.24 -7.76
N TRP A 55 -6.90 -7.52 -7.63
CA TRP A 55 -7.62 -8.28 -8.65
C TRP A 55 -8.44 -9.42 -8.04
N GLY A 56 -9.62 -9.69 -8.58
CA GLY A 56 -10.52 -10.72 -8.07
C GLY A 56 -11.91 -10.61 -8.68
N PRO A 57 -12.92 -11.32 -8.13
CA PRO A 57 -14.30 -11.30 -8.65
C PRO A 57 -14.94 -9.91 -8.74
N SER A 58 -14.54 -8.96 -7.90
CA SER A 58 -15.00 -7.56 -7.95
C SER A 58 -14.63 -6.83 -9.25
N SER A 59 -13.65 -7.33 -10.01
CA SER A 59 -13.32 -6.81 -11.34
C SER A 59 -14.36 -7.15 -12.43
N VAL A 60 -15.34 -8.00 -12.14
CA VAL A 60 -16.47 -8.29 -13.03
C VAL A 60 -17.46 -7.13 -13.05
N PRO A 61 -18.05 -6.69 -11.90
CA PRO A 61 -18.86 -5.49 -11.89
C PRO A 61 -18.02 -4.21 -12.13
N ALA A 62 -16.76 -4.21 -11.76
CA ALA A 62 -15.81 -3.12 -12.02
C ALA A 62 -16.37 -1.73 -11.66
N PHE A 63 -17.08 -1.63 -10.55
CA PHE A 63 -17.83 -0.43 -10.18
C PHE A 63 -17.54 0.01 -8.76
N ALA A 64 -17.14 1.27 -8.60
CA ALA A 64 -17.14 1.98 -7.33
C ALA A 64 -17.55 3.45 -7.58
N PHE A 65 -18.07 4.10 -6.56
CA PHE A 65 -18.54 5.47 -6.63
C PHE A 65 -17.90 6.32 -5.52
N GLY A 66 -17.50 7.50 -5.87
CA GLY A 66 -16.94 8.49 -4.96
C GLY A 66 -15.71 9.17 -5.55
N PRO A 67 -15.38 10.39 -5.07
CA PRO A 67 -14.16 11.05 -5.47
C PRO A 67 -12.94 10.33 -4.89
N PRO A 68 -11.76 10.48 -5.52
CA PRO A 68 -10.51 9.99 -4.97
C PRO A 68 -10.27 10.56 -3.57
N LEU A 69 -9.60 9.77 -2.73
CA LEU A 69 -9.16 10.25 -1.42
C LEU A 69 -8.00 11.22 -1.60
N GLN A 70 -8.06 12.33 -0.87
CA GLN A 70 -6.94 13.26 -0.77
C GLN A 70 -5.96 12.80 0.33
N PRO A 71 -4.70 13.21 0.30
CA PRO A 71 -3.74 12.91 1.36
C PRO A 71 -4.31 13.30 2.74
N GLY A 72 -4.32 12.35 3.67
CA GLY A 72 -4.88 12.52 5.03
C GLY A 72 -6.41 12.48 5.12
N GLU A 73 -7.16 12.34 4.02
CA GLU A 73 -8.63 12.31 4.03
C GLU A 73 -9.20 10.97 4.52
N LEU A 74 -8.43 9.89 4.46
CA LEU A 74 -8.90 8.56 4.85
C LEU A 74 -9.46 8.54 6.29
N GLU A 75 -8.84 9.27 7.20
CA GLU A 75 -9.30 9.41 8.59
C GLU A 75 -10.71 9.99 8.67
N GLU A 76 -10.97 11.11 7.98
CA GLU A 76 -12.29 11.77 7.99
C GLU A 76 -13.35 10.90 7.30
N VAL A 77 -12.98 10.26 6.19
CA VAL A 77 -13.87 9.36 5.46
C VAL A 77 -14.25 8.14 6.27
N MET A 78 -13.32 7.60 7.05
CA MET A 78 -13.53 6.39 7.85
C MET A 78 -14.12 6.68 9.23
N PHE A 79 -13.68 7.75 9.91
CA PHE A 79 -13.97 8.00 11.34
C PHE A 79 -14.56 9.38 11.62
N GLY A 80 -14.84 10.18 10.58
CA GLY A 80 -15.41 11.51 10.67
C GLY A 80 -16.83 11.53 11.25
N ASP A 81 -17.40 12.73 11.35
CA ASP A 81 -18.77 12.88 11.87
C ASP A 81 -19.82 12.34 10.90
N SER A 82 -19.50 12.29 9.59
CA SER A 82 -20.35 11.75 8.54
C SER A 82 -19.52 10.82 7.64
N PRO A 83 -19.14 9.63 8.12
CA PRO A 83 -18.32 8.70 7.33
C PRO A 83 -19.05 8.30 6.05
N ARG A 84 -18.30 8.17 4.96
CA ARG A 84 -18.88 7.75 3.68
C ARG A 84 -19.36 6.30 3.79
N LYS A 85 -20.58 6.03 3.36
CA LYS A 85 -21.12 4.66 3.27
C LYS A 85 -20.50 3.86 2.14
N GLU A 86 -19.87 4.52 1.20
CA GLU A 86 -19.27 3.96 0.01
C GLU A 86 -17.87 4.55 -0.20
N LEU A 87 -16.89 3.68 -0.32
CA LEU A 87 -15.53 4.06 -0.66
C LEU A 87 -15.35 3.97 -2.18
N PRO A 88 -14.43 4.75 -2.77
CA PRO A 88 -14.17 4.68 -4.20
C PRO A 88 -13.41 3.40 -4.61
N TYR A 89 -13.52 2.32 -3.85
CA TYR A 89 -12.74 1.10 -3.95
C TYR A 89 -13.60 -0.05 -4.50
N VAL A 90 -13.28 -0.55 -5.68
CA VAL A 90 -13.97 -1.67 -6.33
C VAL A 90 -13.87 -2.95 -5.51
N GLU A 91 -12.76 -3.19 -4.85
CA GLU A 91 -12.55 -4.34 -3.98
C GLU A 91 -13.46 -4.34 -2.73
N TRP A 92 -14.11 -3.19 -2.45
CA TRP A 92 -15.16 -3.06 -1.42
C TRP A 92 -16.59 -3.19 -1.97
N TYR A 93 -16.76 -3.58 -3.24
CA TYR A 93 -18.09 -3.69 -3.88
C TYR A 93 -19.06 -4.56 -3.08
N LEU A 94 -18.63 -5.76 -2.64
CA LEU A 94 -19.48 -6.64 -1.82
C LEU A 94 -19.93 -5.97 -0.52
N ASN A 95 -19.06 -5.20 0.14
CA ASN A 95 -19.42 -4.45 1.34
C ASN A 95 -20.44 -3.34 1.02
N ALA A 96 -20.26 -2.62 -0.09
CA ALA A 96 -21.15 -1.55 -0.49
C ALA A 96 -22.58 -2.07 -0.80
N LEU A 97 -22.71 -3.30 -1.32
CA LEU A 97 -24.02 -3.92 -1.58
C LEU A 97 -24.88 -4.11 -0.31
N ASN A 98 -24.27 -4.15 0.87
CA ASN A 98 -25.02 -4.29 2.12
C ASN A 98 -25.73 -3.00 2.56
N TYR A 99 -25.44 -1.86 1.90
CA TYR A 99 -26.08 -0.58 2.18
C TYR A 99 -26.98 -0.18 1.01
N PRO A 100 -28.31 -0.33 1.13
CA PRO A 100 -29.25 -0.17 0.00
C PRO A 100 -29.28 1.23 -0.63
N ASP A 101 -28.75 2.22 0.08
CA ASP A 101 -28.70 3.61 -0.35
C ASP A 101 -27.37 4.00 -1.05
N THR A 102 -26.46 3.04 -1.28
CA THR A 102 -25.23 3.25 -2.04
C THR A 102 -25.48 3.25 -3.56
N GLU A 103 -24.58 3.92 -4.30
CA GLU A 103 -24.61 3.85 -5.77
C GLU A 103 -24.26 2.46 -6.28
N ALA A 104 -23.36 1.74 -5.58
CA ALA A 104 -23.03 0.35 -5.93
C ALA A 104 -24.25 -0.57 -5.81
N ALA A 105 -25.05 -0.43 -4.74
CA ALA A 105 -26.28 -1.22 -4.59
C ALA A 105 -27.32 -0.90 -5.67
N ARG A 106 -27.50 0.38 -6.03
CA ARG A 106 -28.40 0.79 -7.13
C ARG A 106 -27.92 0.23 -8.47
N HIS A 107 -26.65 0.41 -8.79
CA HIS A 107 -26.04 -0.15 -10.00
C HIS A 107 -26.21 -1.68 -10.06
N HIS A 108 -25.99 -2.36 -8.94
CA HIS A 108 -26.14 -3.80 -8.87
C HIS A 108 -27.56 -4.28 -9.14
N ALA A 109 -28.57 -3.58 -8.59
CA ALA A 109 -29.96 -3.86 -8.85
C ALA A 109 -30.34 -3.64 -10.33
N GLU A 110 -29.83 -2.56 -10.94
CA GLU A 110 -30.14 -2.19 -12.32
C GLU A 110 -29.47 -3.13 -13.34
N VAL A 111 -28.21 -3.52 -13.11
CA VAL A 111 -27.40 -4.25 -14.10
C VAL A 111 -27.46 -5.76 -13.87
N TYR A 112 -27.53 -6.19 -12.62
CA TYR A 112 -27.42 -7.60 -12.24
C TYR A 112 -28.68 -8.17 -11.58
N ASP A 113 -29.78 -7.39 -11.52
CA ASP A 113 -31.07 -7.82 -10.92
C ASP A 113 -30.90 -8.39 -9.49
N ASN A 114 -29.99 -7.78 -8.71
CA ASN A 114 -29.59 -8.23 -7.36
C ASN A 114 -29.08 -9.69 -7.32
N ALA A 115 -28.44 -10.17 -8.38
CA ALA A 115 -27.82 -11.48 -8.38
C ALA A 115 -26.80 -11.63 -7.23
N PRO A 116 -26.63 -12.80 -6.63
CA PRO A 116 -25.63 -12.99 -5.58
C PRO A 116 -24.21 -12.62 -6.07
N TYR A 117 -23.41 -11.98 -5.21
CA TYR A 117 -22.00 -11.67 -5.53
C TYR A 117 -21.20 -12.90 -5.96
N THR A 118 -21.57 -14.07 -5.44
CA THR A 118 -20.96 -15.36 -5.81
C THR A 118 -21.08 -15.70 -7.28
N ASP A 119 -22.05 -15.13 -7.99
CA ASP A 119 -22.27 -15.39 -9.42
C ASP A 119 -21.18 -14.72 -10.29
N PHE A 120 -20.43 -13.79 -9.74
CA PHE A 120 -19.24 -13.21 -10.40
C PHE A 120 -18.07 -14.18 -10.46
N LYS A 121 -17.97 -15.17 -9.55
CA LYS A 121 -16.89 -16.15 -9.55
C LYS A 121 -16.74 -16.90 -10.88
N PRO A 122 -17.76 -17.62 -11.38
CA PRO A 122 -17.62 -18.36 -12.64
C PRO A 122 -17.33 -17.45 -13.85
N ILE A 123 -17.85 -16.21 -13.85
CA ILE A 123 -17.57 -15.22 -14.89
C ILE A 123 -16.11 -14.82 -14.84
N TYR A 124 -15.61 -14.46 -13.64
CA TYR A 124 -14.22 -14.09 -13.40
C TYR A 124 -13.26 -15.22 -13.84
N GLU A 125 -13.52 -16.46 -13.41
CA GLU A 125 -12.67 -17.61 -13.74
C GLU A 125 -12.63 -17.92 -15.25
N ALA A 126 -13.76 -17.77 -15.93
CA ALA A 126 -13.82 -17.90 -17.38
C ALA A 126 -12.97 -16.82 -18.09
N HIS A 127 -13.12 -15.56 -17.68
CA HIS A 127 -12.36 -14.44 -18.24
C HIS A 127 -10.85 -14.57 -17.98
N VAL A 128 -10.47 -14.98 -16.76
CA VAL A 128 -9.06 -15.26 -16.43
C VAL A 128 -8.47 -16.35 -17.32
N SER A 129 -9.24 -17.41 -17.56
CA SER A 129 -8.79 -18.53 -18.41
C SER A 129 -8.62 -18.11 -19.88
N GLU A 130 -9.42 -17.14 -20.33
CA GLU A 130 -9.40 -16.63 -21.71
C GLU A 130 -8.26 -15.60 -21.93
N GLY A 131 -8.01 -14.71 -20.97
CA GLY A 131 -7.24 -13.50 -21.24
C GLY A 131 -5.96 -13.29 -20.43
N TRP A 132 -5.80 -13.91 -19.27
CA TRP A 132 -4.68 -13.58 -18.39
C TRP A 132 -3.36 -14.24 -18.78
N ASP A 133 -2.33 -13.40 -18.93
CA ASP A 133 -0.94 -13.81 -19.20
C ASP A 133 0.00 -13.24 -18.12
N PRO A 134 0.48 -14.06 -17.15
CA PRO A 134 1.39 -13.64 -16.10
C PRO A 134 2.77 -13.21 -16.61
N ALA A 135 3.23 -13.75 -17.74
CA ALA A 135 4.50 -13.36 -18.33
C ALA A 135 4.43 -11.95 -18.91
N ALA A 136 3.32 -11.62 -19.60
CA ALA A 136 3.08 -10.27 -20.10
C ALA A 136 3.01 -9.23 -18.96
N TRP A 137 2.41 -9.58 -17.81
CA TRP A 137 2.44 -8.73 -16.64
C TRP A 137 3.86 -8.51 -16.12
N ALA A 138 4.62 -9.59 -15.94
CA ALA A 138 6.00 -9.50 -15.45
C ALA A 138 6.88 -8.67 -16.39
N ASP A 139 6.70 -8.82 -17.71
CA ASP A 139 7.42 -8.04 -18.71
C ASP A 139 7.10 -6.55 -18.61
N PHE A 140 5.82 -6.23 -18.48
CA PHE A 140 5.38 -4.85 -18.32
C PHE A 140 5.94 -4.24 -17.03
N PHE A 141 5.80 -4.91 -15.88
CA PHE A 141 6.31 -4.40 -14.61
C PHE A 141 7.83 -4.23 -14.60
N HIS A 142 8.55 -5.15 -15.20
CA HIS A 142 9.99 -5.02 -15.38
C HIS A 142 10.34 -3.82 -16.26
N SER A 143 9.59 -3.60 -17.36
CA SER A 143 9.82 -2.49 -18.29
C SER A 143 9.61 -1.11 -17.66
N VAL A 144 8.72 -0.99 -16.67
CA VAL A 144 8.52 0.25 -15.91
C VAL A 144 9.50 0.43 -14.75
N GLY A 145 10.42 -0.51 -14.56
CA GLY A 145 11.48 -0.43 -13.57
C GLY A 145 11.15 -1.01 -12.21
N ALA A 146 10.03 -1.70 -12.03
CA ALA A 146 9.70 -2.34 -10.75
C ALA A 146 10.77 -3.33 -10.31
N LYS A 147 11.01 -3.42 -9.01
CA LYS A 147 11.95 -4.37 -8.39
C LYS A 147 11.23 -5.46 -7.60
N TYR A 148 10.00 -5.25 -7.23
CA TYR A 148 9.14 -6.23 -6.58
C TYR A 148 7.69 -6.05 -6.99
N VAL A 149 6.92 -7.12 -6.83
CA VAL A 149 5.48 -7.17 -7.12
C VAL A 149 4.79 -7.78 -5.92
N VAL A 150 3.72 -7.15 -5.42
CA VAL A 150 2.88 -7.70 -4.36
C VAL A 150 1.50 -7.98 -4.94
N LEU A 151 1.07 -9.24 -4.90
CA LEU A 151 -0.26 -9.65 -5.37
C LEU A 151 -1.21 -9.75 -4.18
N VAL A 152 -2.40 -9.18 -4.31
CA VAL A 152 -3.52 -9.47 -3.40
C VAL A 152 -3.97 -10.92 -3.64
N THR A 153 -3.55 -11.83 -2.76
CA THR A 153 -3.85 -13.25 -2.88
C THR A 153 -5.24 -13.61 -2.37
N LYS A 154 -5.70 -12.90 -1.35
CA LYS A 154 -7.08 -12.93 -0.83
C LYS A 154 -7.44 -11.55 -0.29
N HIS A 155 -8.52 -10.94 -0.81
CA HIS A 155 -9.09 -9.71 -0.27
C HIS A 155 -10.19 -10.00 0.77
N HIS A 156 -10.91 -8.98 1.24
CA HIS A 156 -11.95 -9.09 2.28
C HIS A 156 -13.16 -9.94 1.85
N ASP A 157 -13.39 -10.13 0.55
CA ASP A 157 -14.44 -11.01 0.02
C ASP A 157 -14.15 -12.51 0.24
N GLY A 158 -12.92 -12.82 0.71
CA GLY A 158 -12.48 -14.17 1.04
C GLY A 158 -12.11 -15.04 -0.15
N TYR A 159 -12.18 -14.52 -1.40
CA TYR A 159 -11.80 -15.29 -2.58
C TYR A 159 -10.28 -15.45 -2.69
N THR A 160 -9.81 -16.70 -2.76
CA THR A 160 -8.38 -17.00 -2.89
C THR A 160 -7.95 -17.10 -4.35
N LEU A 161 -6.83 -16.45 -4.73
CA LEU A 161 -6.26 -16.53 -6.09
C LEU A 161 -5.40 -17.79 -6.30
N TRP A 162 -5.46 -18.76 -5.41
CA TRP A 162 -4.79 -20.06 -5.53
C TRP A 162 -5.71 -21.18 -5.07
N PRO A 163 -5.50 -22.42 -5.55
CA PRO A 163 -6.27 -23.58 -5.07
C PRO A 163 -5.76 -23.97 -3.66
N SER A 164 -6.31 -23.28 -2.65
CA SER A 164 -5.95 -23.52 -1.25
C SER A 164 -6.42 -24.89 -0.80
N ALA A 165 -5.54 -25.61 -0.07
CA ALA A 165 -5.91 -26.85 0.63
C ALA A 165 -6.68 -26.56 1.93
N VAL A 166 -6.67 -25.31 2.40
CA VAL A 166 -7.39 -24.88 3.60
C VAL A 166 -8.79 -24.45 3.19
N THR A 167 -9.78 -25.30 3.46
CA THR A 167 -11.17 -25.08 3.10
C THR A 167 -11.78 -23.93 3.92
N ASN A 168 -12.50 -23.01 3.24
CA ASN A 168 -13.31 -22.02 3.92
C ASN A 168 -14.56 -22.70 4.51
N PRO A 169 -14.79 -22.67 5.83
CA PRO A 169 -15.89 -23.38 6.46
C PRO A 169 -17.27 -22.76 6.14
N ASN A 170 -17.31 -21.50 5.74
CA ASN A 170 -18.54 -20.76 5.51
C ASN A 170 -18.90 -20.60 4.02
N ARG A 171 -17.95 -20.93 3.13
CA ARG A 171 -18.17 -20.80 1.68
C ARG A 171 -17.36 -21.83 0.91
N GLU A 172 -18.02 -22.91 0.57
CA GLU A 172 -17.43 -24.01 -0.19
C GLU A 172 -16.97 -23.54 -1.59
N ASN A 173 -15.82 -24.06 -2.04
CA ASN A 173 -15.23 -23.78 -3.36
C ASN A 173 -15.04 -22.28 -3.67
N TRP A 174 -14.80 -21.45 -2.63
CA TRP A 174 -14.60 -20.01 -2.79
C TRP A 174 -13.12 -19.67 -2.97
N GLY A 175 -12.56 -20.06 -4.12
CA GLY A 175 -11.20 -19.82 -4.53
C GLY A 175 -10.97 -20.26 -5.97
N SER A 176 -9.86 -19.81 -6.55
CA SER A 176 -9.48 -20.13 -7.92
C SER A 176 -9.04 -21.59 -8.04
N PRO A 177 -9.52 -22.33 -9.05
CA PRO A 177 -8.98 -23.63 -9.39
C PRO A 177 -7.59 -23.54 -10.07
N ARG A 178 -7.24 -22.37 -10.60
CA ARG A 178 -5.95 -22.06 -11.23
C ARG A 178 -5.01 -21.43 -10.20
N ASP A 179 -3.75 -21.83 -10.18
CA ASP A 179 -2.73 -21.28 -9.28
C ASP A 179 -2.15 -19.94 -9.80
N MET A 180 -2.97 -18.90 -9.77
CA MET A 180 -2.57 -17.58 -10.26
C MET A 180 -1.42 -16.99 -9.43
N VAL A 181 -1.34 -17.30 -8.15
CA VAL A 181 -0.26 -16.85 -7.27
C VAL A 181 1.08 -17.46 -7.71
N GLY A 182 1.11 -18.78 -7.89
CA GLY A 182 2.32 -19.50 -8.31
C GLY A 182 2.77 -19.12 -9.71
N GLU A 183 1.84 -18.99 -10.66
CA GLU A 183 2.15 -18.60 -12.04
C GLU A 183 2.77 -17.18 -12.10
N LEU A 184 2.18 -16.22 -11.38
CA LEU A 184 2.73 -14.86 -11.34
C LEU A 184 4.06 -14.80 -10.59
N ALA A 185 4.19 -15.51 -9.47
CA ALA A 185 5.45 -15.58 -8.72
C ALA A 185 6.60 -16.09 -9.58
N ALA A 186 6.34 -17.13 -10.38
CA ALA A 186 7.33 -17.68 -11.32
C ALA A 186 7.71 -16.67 -12.40
N ALA A 187 6.73 -16.00 -13.01
CA ALA A 187 6.95 -15.02 -14.07
C ALA A 187 7.74 -13.79 -13.56
N VAL A 188 7.37 -13.26 -12.39
CA VAL A 188 8.03 -12.11 -11.73
C VAL A 188 9.50 -12.45 -11.43
N ARG A 189 9.75 -13.61 -10.83
CA ARG A 189 11.11 -14.07 -10.51
C ARG A 189 11.96 -14.34 -11.75
N ALA A 190 11.36 -14.82 -12.83
CA ALA A 190 12.04 -15.01 -14.10
C ALA A 190 12.58 -13.70 -14.72
N ARG A 191 12.01 -12.54 -14.32
CA ARG A 191 12.51 -11.20 -14.68
C ARG A 191 13.42 -10.58 -13.60
N GLY A 192 13.87 -11.35 -12.61
CA GLY A 192 14.77 -10.88 -11.55
C GLY A 192 14.10 -10.00 -10.50
N MET A 193 12.78 -9.86 -10.51
CA MET A 193 12.03 -9.14 -9.50
C MET A 193 11.70 -10.02 -8.29
N ARG A 194 11.47 -9.39 -7.14
CA ARG A 194 10.99 -10.05 -5.92
C ARG A 194 9.46 -10.16 -5.94
N PHE A 195 8.93 -11.19 -5.27
CA PHE A 195 7.50 -11.44 -5.21
C PHE A 195 6.99 -11.42 -3.77
N GLY A 196 5.94 -10.66 -3.53
CA GLY A 196 5.23 -10.57 -2.25
C GLY A 196 3.78 -10.99 -2.36
N THR A 197 3.20 -11.34 -1.24
CA THR A 197 1.78 -11.67 -1.08
C THR A 197 1.12 -10.69 -0.12
N TYR A 198 0.01 -10.10 -0.54
CA TYR A 198 -0.94 -9.46 0.35
C TYR A 198 -2.01 -10.49 0.75
N TYR A 199 -2.43 -10.44 2.00
CA TYR A 199 -3.54 -11.22 2.51
C TYR A 199 -4.37 -10.37 3.46
N SER A 200 -5.68 -10.30 3.23
CA SER A 200 -6.62 -9.70 4.17
C SER A 200 -6.72 -10.54 5.43
N THR A 201 -5.99 -10.14 6.46
CA THR A 201 -5.91 -10.86 7.73
C THR A 201 -6.97 -10.43 8.72
N GLY A 202 -7.33 -9.13 8.73
CA GLY A 202 -8.25 -8.56 9.71
C GLY A 202 -9.73 -8.68 9.33
N LEU A 203 -10.04 -8.77 8.04
CA LEU A 203 -11.41 -8.91 7.54
C LEU A 203 -11.54 -10.13 6.63
N ASP A 204 -12.65 -10.82 6.77
CA ASP A 204 -13.13 -11.83 5.82
C ASP A 204 -14.67 -11.89 5.89
N TRP A 205 -15.30 -11.37 4.85
CA TRP A 205 -16.75 -11.25 4.80
C TRP A 205 -17.46 -12.59 4.58
N THR A 206 -16.74 -13.68 4.39
CA THR A 206 -17.30 -15.03 4.44
C THR A 206 -17.49 -15.52 5.87
N PHE A 207 -16.73 -14.97 6.83
CA PHE A 207 -16.86 -15.29 8.25
C PHE A 207 -17.77 -14.31 8.98
N GLN A 208 -17.61 -13.01 8.73
CA GLN A 208 -18.36 -11.99 9.47
C GLN A 208 -18.49 -10.70 8.67
N MET A 209 -19.72 -10.21 8.56
CA MET A 209 -20.05 -8.93 7.92
C MET A 209 -21.26 -8.30 8.59
N TYR A 210 -21.13 -7.07 9.05
CA TYR A 210 -22.19 -6.29 9.70
C TYR A 210 -22.60 -5.09 8.84
N ASN A 211 -23.89 -4.71 8.92
CA ASN A 211 -24.48 -3.58 8.19
C ASN A 211 -25.63 -2.91 8.96
N ASP A 212 -25.67 -3.03 10.28
CA ASP A 212 -26.78 -2.61 11.14
C ASP A 212 -26.47 -1.39 12.01
N GLY A 213 -25.28 -0.82 11.86
CA GLY A 213 -24.78 0.29 12.65
C GLY A 213 -24.23 1.47 11.85
N ASP A 214 -23.36 2.21 12.49
CA ASP A 214 -22.48 3.18 11.84
C ASP A 214 -21.40 2.43 11.06
N ARG A 215 -21.02 2.90 9.85
CA ARG A 215 -20.07 2.19 8.97
C ARG A 215 -18.75 1.82 9.68
N VAL A 216 -18.19 2.73 10.47
CA VAL A 216 -16.96 2.45 11.24
C VAL A 216 -17.18 1.31 12.21
N GLN A 217 -18.31 1.34 12.92
CA GLN A 217 -18.69 0.30 13.86
C GLN A 217 -18.88 -1.03 13.13
N ASP A 218 -19.55 -1.01 11.97
CA ASP A 218 -19.77 -2.20 11.16
C ASP A 218 -18.47 -2.79 10.64
N ILE A 219 -17.52 -1.98 10.14
CA ILE A 219 -16.21 -2.44 9.70
C ILE A 219 -15.44 -3.09 10.86
N MET A 220 -15.37 -2.42 12.02
CA MET A 220 -14.67 -2.96 13.19
C MET A 220 -15.31 -4.24 13.72
N ARG A 221 -16.65 -4.28 13.77
CA ARG A 221 -17.41 -5.49 14.18
C ARG A 221 -17.29 -6.62 13.17
N SER A 222 -17.00 -6.31 11.90
CA SER A 222 -16.80 -7.31 10.85
C SER A 222 -15.43 -8.01 10.93
N ALA A 223 -14.56 -7.65 11.87
CA ALA A 223 -13.33 -8.38 12.15
C ALA A 223 -13.64 -9.66 12.95
N PRO A 224 -13.45 -10.87 12.37
CA PRO A 224 -13.80 -12.10 13.04
C PRO A 224 -12.86 -12.39 14.22
N ALA A 225 -13.42 -12.72 15.40
CA ALA A 225 -12.70 -12.94 16.66
C ALA A 225 -12.70 -14.43 17.11
N SER A 226 -13.17 -15.34 16.28
CA SER A 226 -13.26 -16.77 16.63
C SER A 226 -11.89 -17.46 16.55
N GLN A 227 -11.70 -18.55 17.31
CA GLN A 227 -10.53 -19.40 17.18
C GLN A 227 -10.45 -20.02 15.78
N GLU A 228 -11.60 -20.45 15.24
CA GLU A 228 -11.71 -21.01 13.90
C GLU A 228 -11.14 -20.07 12.82
N TYR A 229 -11.45 -18.78 12.91
CA TYR A 229 -10.90 -17.79 11.99
C TYR A 229 -9.39 -17.61 12.17
N GLY A 230 -8.92 -17.52 13.42
CA GLY A 230 -7.49 -17.44 13.71
C GLY A 230 -6.70 -18.64 13.15
N ASP A 231 -7.23 -19.85 13.30
CA ASP A 231 -6.63 -21.08 12.75
C ASP A 231 -6.68 -21.11 11.22
N TYR A 232 -7.78 -20.63 10.62
CA TYR A 232 -7.92 -20.52 9.18
C TYR A 232 -6.89 -19.54 8.57
N VAL A 233 -6.77 -18.33 9.13
CA VAL A 233 -5.78 -17.35 8.68
C VAL A 233 -4.37 -17.88 8.81
N PHE A 234 -4.03 -18.46 9.96
CA PHE A 234 -2.70 -19.04 10.18
C PHE A 234 -2.38 -20.14 9.17
N ALA A 235 -3.32 -21.05 8.92
CA ALA A 235 -3.13 -22.17 8.00
C ALA A 235 -2.95 -21.68 6.55
N GLN A 236 -3.77 -20.73 6.09
CA GLN A 236 -3.64 -20.18 4.73
C GLN A 236 -2.36 -19.35 4.55
N MET A 237 -1.98 -18.53 5.53
CA MET A 237 -0.72 -17.78 5.45
C MET A 237 0.49 -18.71 5.47
N LYS A 238 0.44 -19.77 6.29
CA LYS A 238 1.48 -20.80 6.27
C LYS A 238 1.56 -21.50 4.92
N GLU A 239 0.41 -21.82 4.29
CA GLU A 239 0.36 -22.39 2.94
C GLU A 239 0.99 -21.45 1.90
N LEU A 240 0.72 -20.13 1.95
CA LEU A 240 1.35 -19.14 1.08
C LEU A 240 2.87 -19.10 1.26
N ILE A 241 3.36 -19.16 2.49
CA ILE A 241 4.78 -19.20 2.82
C ILE A 241 5.41 -20.48 2.25
N ASP A 242 4.81 -21.62 2.47
CA ASP A 242 5.33 -22.93 2.03
C ASP A 242 5.40 -23.05 0.51
N ARG A 243 4.34 -22.61 -0.18
CA ARG A 243 4.23 -22.78 -1.63
C ARG A 243 5.03 -21.72 -2.40
N TYR A 244 5.01 -20.47 -1.95
CA TYR A 244 5.48 -19.36 -2.78
C TYR A 244 6.67 -18.62 -2.19
N ARG A 245 7.02 -18.81 -0.90
CA ARG A 245 8.15 -18.15 -0.22
C ARG A 245 8.20 -16.65 -0.56
N PRO A 246 7.14 -15.88 -0.23
CA PRO A 246 7.05 -14.47 -0.61
C PRO A 246 8.16 -13.65 0.07
N ASP A 247 8.81 -12.78 -0.70
CA ASP A 247 9.83 -11.85 -0.17
C ASP A 247 9.20 -10.74 0.70
N VAL A 248 7.93 -10.42 0.45
CA VAL A 248 7.10 -9.52 1.28
C VAL A 248 5.85 -10.25 1.72
N LEU A 249 5.59 -10.26 3.03
CA LEU A 249 4.34 -10.76 3.60
C LEU A 249 3.53 -9.55 4.09
N TRP A 250 2.52 -9.16 3.32
CA TRP A 250 1.75 -7.95 3.51
C TRP A 250 0.38 -8.27 4.12
N ALA A 251 0.14 -7.88 5.38
CA ALA A 251 -1.14 -8.04 6.09
C ALA A 251 -1.98 -6.77 5.98
N ASP A 252 -3.30 -6.88 6.05
CA ASP A 252 -4.19 -5.74 6.01
C ASP A 252 -5.30 -5.77 7.06
N ILE A 253 -5.72 -4.54 7.46
CA ILE A 253 -6.76 -4.28 8.48
C ILE A 253 -6.45 -4.98 9.82
N GLY A 254 -5.17 -5.22 10.14
CA GLY A 254 -4.76 -5.91 11.36
C GLY A 254 -4.72 -7.43 11.23
N PHE A 255 -4.57 -8.11 12.37
CA PHE A 255 -4.43 -9.55 12.46
C PHE A 255 -5.34 -10.10 13.56
N PRO A 256 -5.96 -11.29 13.40
CA PRO A 256 -6.81 -11.84 14.45
C PRO A 256 -6.00 -12.19 15.70
N SER A 257 -6.46 -11.78 16.88
CA SER A 257 -5.77 -11.98 18.16
C SER A 257 -5.49 -13.47 18.45
N LYS A 258 -6.26 -14.38 17.85
CA LYS A 258 -6.11 -15.83 17.98
C LYS A 258 -5.34 -16.47 16.81
N GLY A 259 -4.72 -15.66 15.95
CA GLY A 259 -4.05 -16.13 14.74
C GLY A 259 -2.60 -16.56 14.91
N ARG A 260 -2.07 -16.65 16.13
CA ARG A 260 -0.70 -17.10 16.43
C ARG A 260 0.37 -16.32 15.68
N GLN A 261 0.31 -14.98 15.76
CA GLN A 261 1.19 -14.07 15.02
C GLN A 261 2.69 -14.35 15.29
N GLY A 262 3.06 -14.59 16.56
CA GLY A 262 4.45 -14.88 16.93
C GLY A 262 4.98 -16.13 16.24
N GLU A 263 4.24 -17.24 16.30
CA GLU A 263 4.57 -18.50 15.62
C GLU A 263 4.65 -18.32 14.10
N LEU A 264 3.73 -17.54 13.52
CA LEU A 264 3.72 -17.26 12.08
C LEU A 264 4.98 -16.49 11.64
N PHE A 265 5.40 -15.49 12.40
CA PHE A 265 6.61 -14.72 12.11
C PHE A 265 7.89 -15.55 12.25
N GLU A 266 8.01 -16.33 13.32
CA GLU A 266 9.13 -17.26 13.51
C GLU A 266 9.20 -18.23 12.32
N TYR A 267 8.06 -18.79 11.93
CA TYR A 267 7.98 -19.68 10.78
C TYR A 267 8.39 -18.97 9.49
N TYR A 268 7.84 -17.78 9.23
CA TYR A 268 8.12 -16.99 8.02
C TYR A 268 9.61 -16.67 7.87
N PHE A 269 10.24 -16.11 8.90
CA PHE A 269 11.65 -15.73 8.85
C PHE A 269 12.60 -16.95 8.82
N ALA A 270 12.17 -18.10 9.32
CA ALA A 270 12.91 -19.35 9.14
C ALA A 270 12.88 -19.85 7.68
N GLN A 271 11.75 -19.69 6.99
CA GLN A 271 11.59 -20.12 5.59
C GLN A 271 12.12 -19.08 4.58
N VAL A 272 12.03 -17.80 4.91
CA VAL A 272 12.41 -16.66 4.08
C VAL A 272 13.31 -15.69 4.85
N PRO A 273 14.59 -16.05 5.09
CA PRO A 273 15.48 -15.26 5.94
C PRO A 273 15.70 -13.81 5.51
N ASN A 274 15.54 -13.50 4.21
CA ASN A 274 15.64 -12.16 3.64
C ASN A 274 14.26 -11.56 3.33
N GLY A 275 13.20 -12.10 3.94
CA GLY A 275 11.86 -11.56 3.82
C GLY A 275 11.63 -10.33 4.67
N THR A 276 10.54 -9.62 4.41
CA THR A 276 10.08 -8.49 5.21
C THR A 276 8.56 -8.47 5.34
N VAL A 277 8.05 -7.75 6.32
CA VAL A 277 6.62 -7.60 6.60
C VAL A 277 6.29 -6.11 6.73
N ASN A 278 5.01 -5.75 6.49
CA ASN A 278 4.52 -4.40 6.78
C ASN A 278 4.16 -4.23 8.27
N ASP A 279 3.55 -3.10 8.64
CA ASP A 279 3.20 -2.80 10.04
C ASP A 279 1.71 -3.02 10.39
N ARG A 280 0.88 -3.56 9.49
CA ARG A 280 -0.56 -3.71 9.69
C ARG A 280 -0.95 -5.02 10.38
N TRP A 281 -0.35 -5.33 11.54
CA TRP A 281 -0.53 -6.59 12.28
C TRP A 281 -1.22 -6.45 13.65
N GLY A 282 -1.82 -5.29 13.94
CA GLY A 282 -2.51 -5.05 15.21
C GLY A 282 -3.76 -5.94 15.36
N ALA A 283 -4.13 -6.28 16.61
CA ALA A 283 -5.30 -7.12 16.91
C ALA A 283 -6.62 -6.35 16.70
N VAL A 284 -7.14 -6.33 15.49
CA VAL A 284 -8.33 -5.57 15.07
C VAL A 284 -9.62 -6.11 15.67
N ASP A 285 -9.73 -7.41 15.87
CA ASP A 285 -10.90 -8.08 16.45
C ASP A 285 -11.18 -7.66 17.90
N VAL A 286 -10.16 -7.25 18.65
CA VAL A 286 -10.32 -6.65 19.98
C VAL A 286 -11.04 -5.32 19.89
N LEU A 287 -10.73 -4.51 18.88
CA LEU A 287 -11.45 -3.25 18.62
C LEU A 287 -12.90 -3.51 18.22
N GLY A 288 -13.15 -4.56 17.43
CA GLY A 288 -14.49 -5.02 17.06
C GLY A 288 -15.34 -5.42 18.27
N GLN A 289 -14.74 -6.11 19.24
CA GLN A 289 -15.42 -6.44 20.49
C GLN A 289 -15.80 -5.19 21.29
N ILE A 290 -14.92 -4.20 21.38
CA ILE A 290 -15.21 -2.91 22.03
C ILE A 290 -16.30 -2.16 21.26
N ALA A 291 -16.26 -2.14 19.93
CA ALA A 291 -17.27 -1.51 19.09
C ALA A 291 -18.67 -2.12 19.24
N SER A 292 -18.75 -3.37 19.70
CA SER A 292 -20.01 -4.07 19.97
C SER A 292 -20.66 -3.65 21.29
N ILE A 293 -19.98 -2.88 22.14
CA ILE A 293 -20.54 -2.39 23.41
C ILE A 293 -21.49 -1.21 23.13
N PRO A 294 -22.77 -1.27 23.57
CA PRO A 294 -23.71 -0.17 23.37
C PRO A 294 -23.17 1.17 23.90
N GLY A 295 -23.22 2.20 23.05
CA GLY A 295 -22.73 3.55 23.39
C GLY A 295 -21.20 3.75 23.27
N ALA A 296 -20.44 2.75 22.83
CA ALA A 296 -18.99 2.87 22.65
C ALA A 296 -18.58 3.59 21.34
N THR A 297 -19.52 3.88 20.44
CA THR A 297 -19.25 4.46 19.11
C THR A 297 -18.41 5.74 19.19
N TRP A 298 -18.71 6.64 20.16
CA TRP A 298 -17.93 7.86 20.34
C TRP A 298 -16.47 7.57 20.75
N ALA A 299 -16.26 6.58 21.62
CA ALA A 299 -14.92 6.18 22.06
C ALA A 299 -14.13 5.53 20.91
N MET A 300 -14.81 4.76 20.08
CA MET A 300 -14.21 4.16 18.88
C MET A 300 -13.83 5.21 17.84
N LYS A 301 -14.70 6.20 17.57
CA LYS A 301 -14.36 7.33 16.69
C LYS A 301 -13.18 8.12 17.25
N ALA A 302 -13.16 8.41 18.55
CA ALA A 302 -12.05 9.11 19.20
C ALA A 302 -10.74 8.30 19.12
N LEU A 303 -10.80 6.98 19.34
CA LEU A 303 -9.66 6.08 19.25
C LEU A 303 -9.18 5.92 17.79
N GLY A 304 -10.10 5.76 16.84
CA GLY A 304 -9.80 5.69 15.41
C GLY A 304 -9.11 6.96 14.92
N ARG A 305 -9.63 8.13 15.29
CA ARG A 305 -8.98 9.42 15.01
C ARG A 305 -7.58 9.51 15.64
N LEU A 306 -7.43 9.06 16.89
CA LEU A 306 -6.12 9.04 17.56
C LEU A 306 -5.14 8.07 16.90
N MET A 307 -5.60 6.94 16.39
CA MET A 307 -4.76 5.94 15.72
C MET A 307 -4.33 6.37 14.33
N LEU A 308 -5.23 7.01 13.58
CA LEU A 308 -4.95 7.48 12.22
C LEU A 308 -4.40 8.91 12.20
N SER A 309 -4.85 9.77 13.13
CA SER A 309 -4.36 11.15 13.18
C SER A 309 -2.85 11.19 13.36
N ASN A 310 -2.17 11.77 12.39
CA ASN A 310 -0.72 11.93 12.35
C ASN A 310 0.10 10.65 12.15
N GLN A 311 -0.42 9.57 11.58
CA GLN A 311 0.47 8.45 11.22
C GLN A 311 1.59 8.92 10.29
N SER A 312 1.26 9.71 9.28
CA SER A 312 2.20 10.26 8.32
C SER A 312 2.99 11.48 8.82
N ALA A 313 2.44 12.23 9.79
CA ALA A 313 3.13 13.37 10.39
C ALA A 313 4.13 12.96 11.48
N LYS A 314 3.95 11.77 12.10
CA LYS A 314 4.83 11.31 13.18
C LYS A 314 6.12 10.75 12.61
N LEU A 315 7.22 11.43 12.88
CA LEU A 315 8.57 10.95 12.60
C LEU A 315 9.13 10.07 13.74
N GLU A 316 8.31 9.72 14.73
CA GLU A 316 8.70 8.87 15.84
C GLU A 316 8.48 7.40 15.49
N ASP A 317 9.46 6.57 15.78
CA ASP A 317 9.35 5.12 15.61
C ASP A 317 8.56 4.51 16.77
N ASP A 318 7.70 3.54 16.46
CA ASP A 318 7.00 2.73 17.45
C ASP A 318 7.66 1.35 17.50
N PRO A 319 8.50 1.07 18.54
CA PRO A 319 9.20 -0.20 18.64
C PRO A 319 8.29 -1.41 18.81
N ALA A 320 7.02 -1.21 19.17
CA ALA A 320 6.05 -2.29 19.32
C ALA A 320 5.46 -2.78 17.98
N ARG A 321 5.70 -2.06 16.86
CA ARG A 321 5.19 -2.45 15.54
C ARG A 321 6.23 -3.20 14.74
N PRO A 322 5.85 -4.29 14.07
CA PRO A 322 6.73 -5.02 13.16
C PRO A 322 6.96 -4.25 11.85
N GLY A 323 7.98 -4.62 11.12
CA GLY A 323 8.18 -4.33 9.71
C GLY A 323 8.36 -2.87 9.33
N PHE A 324 8.18 -2.61 8.03
CA PHE A 324 8.16 -1.25 7.49
C PHE A 324 6.78 -0.59 7.72
N LYS A 325 6.79 0.74 7.89
CA LYS A 325 5.54 1.52 8.03
C LYS A 325 4.82 1.65 6.69
N THR A 326 3.49 1.67 6.71
CA THR A 326 2.68 1.90 5.51
C THR A 326 1.99 3.26 5.57
N ALA A 327 2.03 3.99 4.45
CA ALA A 327 1.29 5.24 4.25
C ALA A 327 0.40 5.08 3.01
N GLU A 328 -0.93 5.09 3.21
CA GLU A 328 -1.90 4.92 2.14
C GLU A 328 -2.46 6.26 1.71
N TYR A 329 -2.27 6.62 0.42
CA TYR A 329 -2.58 7.94 -0.13
C TYR A 329 -1.99 9.10 0.69
N ASP A 330 -0.84 8.88 1.32
CA ASP A 330 -0.23 9.84 2.24
C ASP A 330 1.31 9.79 2.18
N SER A 331 1.99 10.71 2.88
CA SER A 331 3.45 10.85 2.93
C SER A 331 3.90 11.43 4.26
N PHE A 332 5.14 11.19 4.66
CA PHE A 332 5.74 11.82 5.84
C PHE A 332 6.19 13.25 5.56
N ALA A 333 6.11 14.12 6.59
CA ALA A 333 6.51 15.53 6.48
C ALA A 333 8.03 15.74 6.37
N GLY A 334 8.83 14.72 6.68
CA GLY A 334 10.32 14.77 6.64
C GLY A 334 10.90 13.37 6.44
N ILE A 335 12.18 13.21 6.77
CA ILE A 335 12.90 11.93 6.72
C ILE A 335 12.66 11.18 8.05
N PRO A 336 11.82 10.12 8.07
CA PRO A 336 11.66 9.33 9.30
C PRO A 336 12.88 8.44 9.55
N PRO A 337 13.13 8.06 10.83
CA PRO A 337 14.23 7.17 11.19
C PRO A 337 13.98 5.69 10.87
N PHE A 338 12.83 5.37 10.29
CA PHE A 338 12.40 4.03 9.93
C PHE A 338 12.15 3.90 8.43
N LYS A 339 12.12 2.67 7.94
CA LYS A 339 11.71 2.37 6.56
C LYS A 339 10.20 2.40 6.43
N TRP A 340 9.71 2.90 5.31
CA TRP A 340 8.28 2.99 5.02
C TRP A 340 7.96 2.73 3.55
N GLU A 341 6.70 2.49 3.27
CA GLU A 341 6.18 2.24 1.94
C GLU A 341 4.92 3.09 1.72
N ALA A 342 4.95 3.90 0.67
CA ALA A 342 3.79 4.63 0.21
C ALA A 342 2.98 3.74 -0.72
N THR A 343 1.69 3.53 -0.40
CA THR A 343 0.78 2.73 -1.23
C THR A 343 -0.37 3.59 -1.74
N ARG A 344 -0.68 3.49 -3.04
CA ARG A 344 -1.85 4.12 -3.64
C ARG A 344 -2.19 3.51 -4.99
N GLY A 345 -3.45 3.72 -5.44
CA GLY A 345 -3.85 3.53 -6.82
C GLY A 345 -3.26 4.61 -7.75
N LEU A 346 -3.23 4.33 -9.03
CA LEU A 346 -3.03 5.38 -10.06
C LEU A 346 -4.24 6.31 -10.10
N GLY A 347 -5.44 5.78 -9.94
CA GLY A 347 -6.70 6.49 -9.74
C GLY A 347 -7.17 6.48 -8.29
N ALA A 348 -8.47 6.56 -8.10
CA ALA A 348 -9.13 6.53 -6.79
C ALA A 348 -9.27 5.11 -6.24
N SER A 349 -9.47 4.11 -7.10
CA SER A 349 -9.67 2.71 -6.75
C SER A 349 -8.37 1.93 -6.84
N PHE A 350 -8.19 0.92 -5.96
CA PHE A 350 -7.14 -0.07 -6.15
C PHE A 350 -7.58 -1.11 -7.20
N GLY A 351 -8.76 -1.71 -7.10
CA GLY A 351 -9.32 -2.57 -8.14
C GLY A 351 -9.75 -1.79 -9.38
N PHE A 352 -9.92 -2.49 -10.50
CA PHE A 352 -10.36 -1.87 -11.76
C PHE A 352 -11.76 -1.26 -11.64
N ASN A 353 -11.86 0.06 -11.77
CA ASN A 353 -13.11 0.80 -11.83
C ASN A 353 -13.36 1.28 -13.26
N ALA A 354 -14.39 0.70 -13.93
CA ALA A 354 -14.73 1.04 -15.30
C ALA A 354 -15.25 2.50 -15.47
N ARG A 355 -15.52 3.19 -14.37
CA ARG A 355 -15.94 4.60 -14.38
C ARG A 355 -14.78 5.58 -14.42
N GLU A 356 -13.59 5.13 -14.02
CA GLU A 356 -12.40 5.99 -14.05
C GLU A 356 -11.97 6.26 -15.50
N THR A 357 -11.54 7.48 -15.72
CA THR A 357 -11.03 7.98 -16.99
C THR A 357 -9.55 8.35 -16.87
N ALA A 358 -8.91 8.72 -17.96
CA ALA A 358 -7.54 9.21 -17.93
C ALA A 358 -7.35 10.49 -17.07
N ALA A 359 -8.42 11.27 -16.86
CA ALA A 359 -8.38 12.46 -16.02
C ALA A 359 -8.38 12.15 -14.52
N ASP A 360 -8.77 10.92 -14.14
CA ASP A 360 -8.78 10.46 -12.77
C ASP A 360 -7.45 9.79 -12.37
N MET A 361 -6.57 9.54 -13.35
CA MET A 361 -5.28 8.89 -13.13
C MET A 361 -4.18 9.91 -12.84
N LEU A 362 -3.21 9.52 -12.01
CA LEU A 362 -1.94 10.25 -11.96
C LEU A 362 -1.33 10.30 -13.35
N THR A 363 -0.84 11.48 -13.73
CA THR A 363 0.02 11.63 -14.91
C THR A 363 1.43 11.07 -14.63
N ALA A 364 2.20 10.81 -15.67
CA ALA A 364 3.60 10.40 -15.51
C ALA A 364 4.44 11.41 -14.69
N PRO A 365 4.34 12.75 -14.92
CA PRO A 365 4.99 13.74 -14.05
C PRO A 365 4.61 13.61 -12.58
N GLU A 366 3.34 13.53 -12.25
CA GLU A 366 2.87 13.40 -10.86
C GLU A 366 3.35 12.10 -10.21
N LEU A 367 3.40 11.00 -10.97
CA LEU A 367 3.91 9.71 -10.48
C LEU A 367 5.42 9.76 -10.22
N ILE A 368 6.18 10.47 -11.08
CA ILE A 368 7.63 10.69 -10.89
C ILE A 368 7.87 11.56 -9.65
N ASP A 369 7.13 12.67 -9.50
CA ASP A 369 7.22 13.53 -8.33
C ASP A 369 6.92 12.77 -7.05
N PHE A 370 5.89 11.92 -7.06
CA PHE A 370 5.53 11.06 -5.93
C PHE A 370 6.63 10.06 -5.58
N LEU A 371 7.21 9.38 -6.59
CA LEU A 371 8.33 8.45 -6.36
C LEU A 371 9.54 9.18 -5.79
N VAL A 372 9.92 10.30 -6.38
CA VAL A 372 11.11 11.07 -6.00
C VAL A 372 10.98 11.62 -4.59
N ASP A 373 9.82 12.19 -4.23
CA ASP A 373 9.56 12.70 -2.89
C ASP A 373 9.59 11.58 -1.84
N THR A 374 8.96 10.45 -2.14
CA THR A 374 8.94 9.27 -1.26
C THR A 374 10.35 8.73 -1.00
N VAL A 375 11.15 8.56 -2.06
CA VAL A 375 12.53 8.02 -1.96
C VAL A 375 13.45 8.96 -1.21
N ALA A 376 13.36 10.26 -1.46
CA ALA A 376 14.12 11.28 -0.74
C ALA A 376 13.83 11.28 0.77
N LYS A 377 12.66 10.80 1.18
CA LYS A 377 12.20 10.66 2.57
C LYS A 377 12.34 9.23 3.14
N ASN A 378 13.25 8.40 2.61
CA ASN A 378 13.50 7.02 3.03
C ASN A 378 12.41 6.00 2.68
N GLY A 379 11.47 6.34 1.79
CA GLY A 379 10.36 5.46 1.43
C GLY A 379 10.65 4.55 0.23
N ASN A 380 9.77 3.55 0.06
CA ASN A 380 9.54 2.85 -1.19
C ASN A 380 8.14 3.23 -1.70
N VAL A 381 7.91 3.16 -3.00
CA VAL A 381 6.58 3.28 -3.60
C VAL A 381 6.09 1.90 -4.00
N LEU A 382 4.90 1.54 -3.56
CA LEU A 382 4.14 0.39 -4.02
C LEU A 382 2.92 0.90 -4.78
N ILE A 383 3.08 1.17 -6.08
CA ILE A 383 2.02 1.71 -6.94
C ILE A 383 1.11 0.60 -7.43
N ASN A 384 -0.19 0.80 -7.29
CA ASN A 384 -1.17 -0.23 -7.58
C ASN A 384 -1.69 -0.17 -9.02
N VAL A 385 -1.90 -1.35 -9.59
CA VAL A 385 -2.68 -1.57 -10.80
C VAL A 385 -3.91 -2.42 -10.48
N GLY A 386 -5.05 -2.08 -11.10
CA GLY A 386 -6.29 -2.86 -11.06
C GLY A 386 -6.56 -3.42 -12.46
N PRO A 387 -6.26 -4.70 -12.74
CA PRO A 387 -6.60 -5.33 -14.00
C PRO A 387 -8.11 -5.53 -14.14
N ASP A 388 -8.62 -5.53 -15.38
CA ASP A 388 -10.00 -5.94 -15.66
C ASP A 388 -10.20 -7.44 -15.39
N SER A 389 -11.43 -7.94 -15.50
CA SER A 389 -11.73 -9.35 -15.22
C SER A 389 -11.00 -10.34 -16.14
N TYR A 390 -10.53 -9.91 -17.30
CA TYR A 390 -9.71 -10.70 -18.23
C TYR A 390 -8.21 -10.66 -17.90
N GLY A 391 -7.79 -9.93 -16.87
CA GLY A 391 -6.39 -9.74 -16.52
C GLY A 391 -5.67 -8.70 -17.39
N ARG A 392 -6.37 -7.85 -18.11
CA ARG A 392 -5.76 -6.78 -18.90
C ARG A 392 -5.58 -5.54 -18.02
N ILE A 393 -4.36 -5.04 -17.95
CA ILE A 393 -4.09 -3.74 -17.30
C ILE A 393 -4.64 -2.64 -18.21
N PRO A 394 -5.55 -1.77 -17.74
CA PRO A 394 -6.14 -0.72 -18.56
C PRO A 394 -5.10 0.23 -19.16
N VAL A 395 -5.30 0.67 -20.40
CA VAL A 395 -4.38 1.60 -21.10
C VAL A 395 -4.18 2.89 -20.32
N ILE A 396 -5.24 3.38 -19.65
CA ILE A 396 -5.18 4.60 -18.81
C ILE A 396 -4.24 4.42 -17.61
N GLN A 397 -4.04 3.18 -17.12
CA GLN A 397 -3.08 2.86 -16.06
C GLN A 397 -1.68 2.57 -16.65
N GLN A 398 -1.60 1.99 -17.85
CA GLN A 398 -0.32 1.72 -18.49
C GLN A 398 0.42 3.00 -18.89
N ALA A 399 -0.29 4.03 -19.36
CA ALA A 399 0.33 5.24 -19.88
C ALA A 399 1.23 5.97 -18.87
N PRO A 400 0.78 6.30 -17.64
CA PRO A 400 1.65 6.93 -16.65
C PRO A 400 2.81 6.03 -16.21
N LEU A 401 2.59 4.71 -16.11
CA LEU A 401 3.65 3.75 -15.76
C LEU A 401 4.73 3.66 -16.84
N ARG A 402 4.37 3.69 -18.12
CA ARG A 402 5.36 3.74 -19.21
C ARG A 402 6.19 5.03 -19.15
N GLY A 403 5.55 6.18 -18.93
CA GLY A 403 6.28 7.45 -18.76
C GLY A 403 7.22 7.44 -17.56
N LEU A 404 6.82 6.79 -16.45
CA LEU A 404 7.73 6.54 -15.32
C LEU A 404 8.89 5.64 -15.75
N GLY A 405 8.64 4.54 -16.47
CA GLY A 405 9.67 3.63 -16.96
C GLY A 405 10.69 4.31 -17.86
N ASP A 406 10.22 5.14 -18.79
CA ASP A 406 11.10 5.93 -19.68
C ASP A 406 12.00 6.87 -18.89
N TRP A 407 11.48 7.56 -17.88
CA TRP A 407 12.25 8.41 -17.00
C TRP A 407 13.26 7.61 -16.15
N MET A 408 12.83 6.46 -15.61
CA MET A 408 13.69 5.58 -14.80
C MET A 408 14.82 4.94 -15.60
N ALA A 409 14.64 4.71 -16.89
CA ALA A 409 15.69 4.17 -17.76
C ALA A 409 16.90 5.11 -17.84
N VAL A 410 16.68 6.42 -17.71
CA VAL A 410 17.75 7.44 -17.72
C VAL A 410 18.22 7.76 -16.29
N ASN A 411 17.30 7.89 -15.36
CA ASN A 411 17.52 8.49 -14.04
C ASN A 411 17.55 7.49 -12.88
N GLY A 412 17.42 6.20 -13.15
CA GLY A 412 17.25 5.17 -12.13
C GLY A 412 18.42 5.07 -11.14
N GLU A 413 19.63 5.49 -11.50
CA GLU A 413 20.78 5.52 -10.56
C GLU A 413 20.57 6.51 -9.40
N ALA A 414 19.77 7.55 -9.59
CA ALA A 414 19.41 8.51 -8.55
C ALA A 414 18.30 8.00 -7.62
N ILE A 415 17.71 6.84 -7.95
CA ILE A 415 16.60 6.22 -7.22
C ILE A 415 17.05 4.92 -6.56
N TYR A 416 17.43 3.89 -7.35
CA TYR A 416 17.79 2.58 -6.84
C TYR A 416 19.07 2.60 -6.02
N GLY A 417 19.09 1.83 -4.93
CA GLY A 417 20.27 1.71 -4.07
C GLY A 417 20.66 2.98 -3.31
N THR A 418 19.86 4.05 -3.43
CA THR A 418 20.14 5.32 -2.75
C THR A 418 19.62 5.33 -1.31
N ARG A 419 20.07 6.32 -0.56
CA ARG A 419 19.60 6.65 0.80
C ARG A 419 19.24 8.13 0.87
N PRO A 420 18.43 8.55 1.84
CA PRO A 420 18.20 9.97 2.09
C PRO A 420 19.52 10.71 2.35
N TRP A 421 19.58 11.97 1.93
CA TRP A 421 20.63 12.86 2.36
C TRP A 421 20.28 13.49 3.73
N ILE A 422 21.10 14.43 4.23
CA ILE A 422 20.85 15.14 5.50
C ILE A 422 19.56 15.97 5.48
N ARG A 423 19.10 16.35 4.30
CA ARG A 423 17.80 16.97 4.02
C ARG A 423 17.19 16.34 2.75
N TYR A 424 15.86 16.25 2.69
CA TYR A 424 15.18 15.66 1.53
C TYR A 424 14.87 16.69 0.42
N ASN A 425 14.90 18.01 0.74
CA ASN A 425 14.54 19.11 -0.16
C ASN A 425 15.48 20.31 0.03
N ASN A 426 15.39 21.28 -0.90
CA ASN A 426 15.97 22.61 -0.80
C ASN A 426 15.05 23.56 -0.01
N GLU A 427 15.60 24.70 0.42
CA GLU A 427 14.87 25.73 1.16
C GLU A 427 14.29 26.81 0.23
N HIS A 428 14.97 27.11 -0.88
CA HIS A 428 14.62 28.18 -1.78
C HIS A 428 14.74 27.78 -3.26
N GLY A 429 14.02 28.47 -4.12
CA GLY A 429 14.08 28.29 -5.57
C GLY A 429 13.17 27.15 -6.06
N ARG A 430 13.57 26.50 -7.16
CA ARG A 430 12.84 25.34 -7.72
C ARG A 430 12.83 24.18 -6.74
N ALA A 431 11.76 23.40 -6.75
CA ALA A 431 11.67 22.23 -5.90
C ALA A 431 12.73 21.19 -6.27
N VAL A 432 13.60 20.85 -5.32
CA VAL A 432 14.64 19.83 -5.46
C VAL A 432 14.41 18.74 -4.41
N ARG A 433 14.68 17.49 -4.78
CA ARG A 433 14.75 16.36 -3.84
C ARG A 433 16.14 15.76 -3.88
N TYR A 434 16.63 15.32 -2.73
CA TYR A 434 18.00 14.81 -2.62
C TYR A 434 17.99 13.33 -2.26
N THR A 435 18.83 12.58 -2.98
CA THR A 435 19.20 11.21 -2.65
C THR A 435 20.72 11.06 -2.74
N LYS A 436 21.28 10.03 -2.09
CA LYS A 436 22.72 9.81 -2.12
C LYS A 436 23.11 8.34 -2.18
N THR A 437 24.29 8.11 -2.69
CA THR A 437 25.11 6.91 -2.48
C THR A 437 26.43 7.30 -1.78
N ASP A 438 27.32 6.35 -1.55
CA ASP A 438 28.67 6.63 -1.05
C ASP A 438 29.54 7.41 -2.04
N LYS A 439 29.16 7.45 -3.33
CA LYS A 439 29.95 8.02 -4.43
C LYS A 439 29.37 9.30 -5.00
N ALA A 440 28.07 9.55 -4.79
CA ALA A 440 27.37 10.66 -5.41
C ALA A 440 26.21 11.18 -4.55
N LEU A 441 26.00 12.51 -4.64
CA LEU A 441 24.76 13.17 -4.25
C LEU A 441 23.98 13.47 -5.52
N TYR A 442 22.68 13.17 -5.52
CA TYR A 442 21.76 13.46 -6.60
C TYR A 442 20.80 14.57 -6.17
N ALA A 443 20.73 15.66 -6.95
CA ALA A 443 19.71 16.68 -6.83
C ALA A 443 18.71 16.49 -7.96
N ILE A 444 17.49 16.09 -7.62
CA ILE A 444 16.40 15.82 -8.57
C ILE A 444 15.52 17.06 -8.61
N VAL A 445 15.61 17.83 -9.70
CA VAL A 445 14.97 19.12 -9.92
C VAL A 445 13.59 18.89 -10.56
N LEU A 446 12.54 19.06 -9.77
CA LEU A 446 11.17 18.82 -10.20
C LEU A 446 10.65 19.94 -11.09
N GLY A 447 9.84 19.59 -12.11
CA GLY A 447 9.25 20.55 -13.04
C GLY A 447 10.25 21.29 -13.94
N ALA A 448 11.52 20.86 -13.98
CA ALA A 448 12.53 21.47 -14.82
C ALA A 448 12.53 20.83 -16.22
N THR A 449 12.29 21.63 -17.23
CA THR A 449 12.30 21.22 -18.64
C THR A 449 13.12 22.19 -19.51
N ASP A 450 13.70 23.22 -18.89
CA ASP A 450 14.40 24.27 -19.60
C ASP A 450 15.86 23.88 -19.89
N GLN A 451 16.42 24.41 -20.96
CA GLN A 451 17.83 24.25 -21.29
C GLN A 451 18.75 24.89 -20.22
N SER A 452 18.31 25.96 -19.58
CA SER A 452 19.03 26.61 -18.48
C SER A 452 18.15 26.65 -17.23
N PHE A 453 18.72 26.27 -16.09
CA PHE A 453 18.02 26.30 -14.80
C PHE A 453 18.98 26.58 -13.65
N THR A 454 18.44 27.15 -12.58
CA THR A 454 19.19 27.48 -11.36
C THR A 454 18.59 26.75 -10.17
N ILE A 455 19.46 26.18 -9.34
CA ILE A 455 19.10 25.53 -8.07
C ILE A 455 19.99 26.05 -6.95
N GLU A 456 19.55 25.86 -5.72
CA GLU A 456 20.38 26.08 -4.54
C GLU A 456 21.57 25.13 -4.55
N SER A 457 22.80 25.64 -4.38
CA SER A 457 23.99 24.80 -4.23
C SER A 457 23.87 23.91 -2.97
N PRO A 458 24.22 22.62 -3.04
CA PRO A 458 24.12 21.74 -1.88
C PRO A 458 25.14 22.09 -0.77
N GLY A 459 26.11 22.98 -1.04
CA GLY A 459 27.08 23.43 -0.05
C GLY A 459 28.08 22.36 0.40
N ILE A 460 28.31 21.34 -0.43
CA ILE A 460 29.30 20.27 -0.17
C ILE A 460 30.39 20.30 -1.25
N PRO A 461 31.61 19.84 -0.97
CA PRO A 461 32.62 19.68 -2.01
C PRO A 461 32.25 18.50 -2.95
N TRP A 462 32.53 18.70 -4.22
CA TRP A 462 32.42 17.67 -5.27
C TRP A 462 33.62 17.65 -6.20
N LYS A 463 33.87 16.55 -6.92
CA LYS A 463 34.92 16.42 -7.92
C LYS A 463 34.47 16.86 -9.30
N SER A 464 33.24 16.48 -9.67
CA SER A 464 32.61 16.85 -10.93
C SER A 464 31.09 16.87 -10.78
N ILE A 465 30.42 17.55 -11.71
CA ILE A 465 28.98 17.59 -11.85
C ILE A 465 28.60 17.03 -13.22
N ASP A 466 27.58 16.20 -13.26
CA ASP A 466 26.97 15.69 -14.48
C ASP A 466 25.45 15.90 -14.41
N VAL A 467 24.80 15.94 -15.57
CA VAL A 467 23.34 15.90 -15.68
C VAL A 467 22.94 14.62 -16.43
N LEU A 468 22.10 13.79 -15.79
CA LEU A 468 21.71 12.54 -16.41
C LEU A 468 20.87 12.76 -17.65
N GLY A 469 21.24 12.13 -18.77
CA GLY A 469 20.52 12.23 -20.04
C GLY A 469 20.79 13.50 -20.87
N ALA A 470 21.70 14.40 -20.42
CA ALA A 470 22.12 15.58 -21.21
C ALA A 470 23.61 15.89 -21.01
N GLU A 471 24.17 16.63 -21.95
CA GLU A 471 25.50 17.21 -21.83
C GLU A 471 25.43 18.57 -21.10
N LEU A 472 26.24 18.70 -20.06
CA LEU A 472 26.36 19.94 -19.29
C LEU A 472 27.39 20.86 -19.96
N MET A 473 26.94 21.96 -20.55
CA MET A 473 27.76 22.90 -21.30
C MET A 473 28.47 23.90 -20.42
N GLN A 474 27.78 24.38 -19.37
CA GLN A 474 28.31 25.41 -18.47
C GLN A 474 27.69 25.28 -17.08
N THR A 475 28.49 25.57 -16.07
CA THR A 475 28.04 25.78 -14.69
C THR A 475 28.59 27.07 -14.16
N GLU A 476 27.77 27.80 -13.42
CA GLU A 476 28.17 29.04 -12.72
C GLU A 476 27.59 29.00 -11.30
N GLU A 477 28.47 29.19 -10.31
CA GLU A 477 28.06 29.26 -8.92
C GLU A 477 28.23 30.67 -8.41
N GLU A 478 27.12 31.29 -7.98
CA GLU A 478 27.10 32.65 -7.46
C GLU A 478 26.12 32.71 -6.28
N ASP A 479 26.54 33.32 -5.18
CA ASP A 479 25.73 33.55 -3.97
C ASP A 479 24.95 32.31 -3.47
N GLY A 480 25.60 31.14 -3.51
CA GLY A 480 25.01 29.89 -3.05
C GLY A 480 24.01 29.29 -4.03
N SER A 481 23.89 29.83 -5.22
CA SER A 481 23.08 29.31 -6.32
C SER A 481 23.97 28.74 -7.41
N LEU A 482 23.52 27.63 -8.01
CA LEU A 482 24.20 26.95 -9.11
C LEU A 482 23.32 27.03 -10.36
N THR A 483 23.79 27.77 -11.36
CA THR A 483 23.16 27.86 -12.68
C THR A 483 23.82 26.90 -13.65
N MET A 484 23.02 26.13 -14.36
CA MET A 484 23.45 25.12 -15.34
C MET A 484 22.86 25.40 -16.70
N LEU A 485 23.68 25.23 -17.75
CA LEU A 485 23.28 25.29 -19.15
C LEU A 485 23.54 23.93 -19.79
N LEU A 486 22.51 23.33 -20.38
CA LEU A 486 22.55 22.07 -21.10
C LEU A 486 22.73 22.31 -22.60
N ASP A 487 23.26 21.31 -23.31
CA ASP A 487 23.33 21.31 -24.78
C ASP A 487 21.94 21.39 -25.43
N ASN A 488 20.96 20.68 -24.85
CA ASN A 488 19.56 20.67 -25.25
C ASN A 488 18.63 20.67 -24.04
N PRO A 489 17.38 21.18 -24.16
CA PRO A 489 16.37 20.98 -23.15
C PRO A 489 16.10 19.47 -22.94
N LEU A 490 16.03 19.01 -21.69
CA LEU A 490 15.64 17.63 -21.41
C LEU A 490 14.12 17.47 -21.51
N PRO A 491 13.64 16.53 -22.33
CA PRO A 491 12.24 16.16 -22.28
C PRO A 491 11.98 15.38 -20.99
N GLY A 492 11.16 15.90 -20.11
CA GLY A 492 10.76 15.17 -18.91
C GLY A 492 10.35 16.07 -17.76
N PRO A 493 9.67 15.49 -16.76
CA PRO A 493 9.12 16.27 -15.65
C PRO A 493 10.16 16.62 -14.59
N ALA A 494 11.33 15.95 -14.60
CA ALA A 494 12.39 16.16 -13.62
C ALA A 494 13.77 15.93 -14.24
N ILE A 495 14.72 16.77 -13.87
CA ILE A 495 16.15 16.69 -14.26
C ILE A 495 16.97 16.21 -13.05
N VAL A 496 17.92 15.32 -13.28
CA VAL A 496 18.81 14.81 -12.25
C VAL A 496 20.21 15.37 -12.44
N VAL A 497 20.68 16.12 -11.45
CA VAL A 497 22.05 16.59 -11.31
C VAL A 497 22.81 15.65 -10.38
N ARG A 498 23.91 15.07 -10.87
CA ARG A 498 24.80 14.19 -10.11
C ARG A 498 26.05 14.94 -9.69
N TYR A 499 26.29 15.02 -8.41
CA TYR A 499 27.54 15.51 -7.82
C TYR A 499 28.41 14.32 -7.45
N ASN A 500 29.54 14.13 -8.12
CA ASN A 500 30.51 13.07 -7.83
C ASN A 500 31.34 13.47 -6.61
N LEU A 501 31.33 12.66 -5.54
CA LEU A 501 31.97 12.94 -4.25
C LEU A 501 33.41 12.40 -4.14
#